data_05f799a0ec7f015cd9c518e7d75dfa26
#
_entry.id   05f799a0ec7f015cd9c518e7d75dfa26
#
_cell.length_a   1.000
_cell.length_b   1.000
_cell.length_c   1.000
_cell.angle_alpha   90.00
_cell.angle_beta   90.00
_cell.angle_gamma   90.00
#
_symmetry.space_group_name_H-M   'P 1'
#
loop_
_entity.id
_entity.type
_entity.pdbx_description
1 polymer ?
#
loop_
_entity_poly.entity_id
_entity_poly.type
_entity_poly.pdbx_seq_one_letter_code
_entity_poly.pdbx_strand_id
1 'polypeptide(L)'
;MLNTSVVTDAHTTQKRRLVIGVAGGTGSGKSTVADRVISRIGHRQVAVIALDSYYLDQAHLTLETRAAVDYDHPEAFDWELLRTHVQALIDGYAVDVPVYDFSTFTRTERVETVASAPIVIVEGILVLWDAGLRALMDLKVFVDADADVRFIRRLTRDVAERGRTTESVINQYLGTVRPAHLNFVEPSKRYADVIIPHGGKNEPALQMLAARVEGFSNDWDQSGG
;
A
#
# COMPACT_ATOMS: atom_id res chain seq x y z
N MET A 1 50.90 34.07 7.30
CA MET A 1 49.48 34.32 7.10
C MET A 1 48.89 33.04 6.50
N LEU A 2 48.31 32.22 7.35
CA LEU A 2 47.65 30.96 6.92
C LEU A 2 46.17 31.27 6.70
N ASN A 3 45.73 31.15 5.44
CA ASN A 3 44.35 31.36 5.03
C ASN A 3 43.58 30.05 5.25
N THR A 4 42.84 29.96 6.35
CA THR A 4 41.98 28.81 6.66
C THR A 4 40.65 29.03 5.94
N SER A 5 40.52 28.45 4.74
CA SER A 5 39.22 28.35 4.07
C SER A 5 38.31 27.40 4.86
N VAL A 6 37.34 27.98 5.51
CA VAL A 6 36.21 27.22 6.12
C VAL A 6 35.39 26.65 4.98
N VAL A 7 35.48 25.33 4.79
CA VAL A 7 34.54 24.57 3.94
C VAL A 7 33.25 24.48 4.74
N THR A 8 32.29 25.30 4.39
CA THR A 8 30.90 25.16 4.86
C THR A 8 30.29 23.97 4.14
N ASP A 9 30.26 22.82 4.80
CA ASP A 9 29.42 21.69 4.40
C ASP A 9 27.95 22.15 4.49
N ALA A 10 27.38 22.51 3.35
CA ALA A 10 25.96 22.71 3.19
C ALA A 10 25.30 21.32 3.22
N HIS A 11 25.11 20.76 4.42
CA HIS A 11 24.13 19.68 4.60
C HIS A 11 22.75 20.24 4.26
N THR A 12 22.34 20.10 3.00
CA THR A 12 20.94 20.25 2.61
C THR A 12 20.18 19.19 3.39
N THR A 13 19.54 19.56 4.49
CA THR A 13 18.71 18.67 5.28
C THR A 13 17.56 18.23 4.36
N GLN A 14 17.68 17.03 3.80
CA GLN A 14 16.63 16.47 2.95
C GLN A 14 15.35 16.40 3.77
N LYS A 15 14.29 17.05 3.29
CA LYS A 15 12.99 17.06 3.98
C LYS A 15 12.49 15.63 4.14
N ARG A 16 12.13 15.27 5.37
CA ARG A 16 11.59 13.94 5.68
C ARG A 16 10.18 13.79 5.11
N ARG A 17 9.98 12.82 4.24
CA ARG A 17 8.67 12.45 3.70
C ARG A 17 7.84 11.69 4.72
N LEU A 18 6.52 11.82 4.63
CA LEU A 18 5.58 11.10 5.48
C LEU A 18 5.19 9.77 4.79
N VAL A 19 5.49 8.65 5.43
CA VAL A 19 5.12 7.33 4.92
C VAL A 19 3.94 6.77 5.71
N ILE A 20 2.86 6.43 5.00
CA ILE A 20 1.62 5.90 5.60
C ILE A 20 1.38 4.50 5.06
N GLY A 21 1.34 3.51 5.95
CA GLY A 21 0.89 2.16 5.62
C GLY A 21 -0.62 2.02 5.83
N VAL A 22 -1.36 1.53 4.83
CA VAL A 22 -2.81 1.31 4.90
C VAL A 22 -3.10 -0.17 4.69
N ALA A 23 -3.26 -0.90 5.78
CA ALA A 23 -3.58 -2.34 5.79
C ALA A 23 -5.07 -2.60 6.00
N GLY A 24 -5.46 -3.86 5.85
CA GLY A 24 -6.81 -4.35 6.11
C GLY A 24 -7.22 -5.44 5.14
N GLY A 25 -8.22 -6.25 5.49
CA GLY A 25 -8.66 -7.37 4.66
C GLY A 25 -9.15 -6.95 3.27
N THR A 26 -9.17 -7.90 2.35
CA THR A 26 -9.81 -7.66 1.04
C THR A 26 -11.25 -7.17 1.23
N GLY A 27 -11.67 -6.15 0.48
CA GLY A 27 -13.00 -5.55 0.60
C GLY A 27 -13.21 -4.66 1.83
N SER A 28 -12.18 -4.37 2.65
CA SER A 28 -12.30 -3.48 3.82
C SER A 28 -12.46 -2.00 3.45
N GLY A 29 -12.00 -1.58 2.26
CA GLY A 29 -12.05 -0.19 1.80
C GLY A 29 -10.74 0.57 1.97
N LYS A 30 -9.59 -0.11 1.97
CA LYS A 30 -8.25 0.50 2.01
C LYS A 30 -8.03 1.55 0.93
N SER A 31 -8.28 1.19 -0.33
CA SER A 31 -8.13 2.10 -1.48
C SER A 31 -9.04 3.33 -1.34
N THR A 32 -10.27 3.15 -0.81
CA THR A 32 -11.16 4.29 -0.49
C THR A 32 -10.53 5.24 0.54
N VAL A 33 -9.80 4.71 1.53
CA VAL A 33 -9.06 5.55 2.51
C VAL A 33 -7.96 6.34 1.81
N ALA A 34 -7.14 5.67 0.97
CA ALA A 34 -6.10 6.33 0.18
C ALA A 34 -6.68 7.43 -0.73
N ASP A 35 -7.75 7.12 -1.47
CA ASP A 35 -8.44 8.05 -2.37
C ASP A 35 -8.97 9.29 -1.63
N ARG A 36 -9.50 9.10 -0.42
CA ARG A 36 -9.98 10.21 0.43
C ARG A 36 -8.86 11.14 0.87
N VAL A 37 -7.71 10.58 1.25
CA VAL A 37 -6.53 11.37 1.56
C VAL A 37 -6.09 12.16 0.33
N ILE A 38 -5.94 11.50 -0.82
CA ILE A 38 -5.51 12.13 -2.08
C ILE A 38 -6.47 13.24 -2.51
N SER A 39 -7.78 12.99 -2.43
CA SER A 39 -8.80 13.99 -2.83
C SER A 39 -8.75 15.28 -1.99
N ARG A 40 -8.22 15.18 -0.76
CA ARG A 40 -8.13 16.31 0.15
C ARG A 40 -6.91 17.19 -0.09
N ILE A 41 -5.76 16.57 -0.39
CA ILE A 41 -4.46 17.25 -0.50
C ILE A 41 -3.93 17.37 -1.93
N GLY A 42 -4.53 16.64 -2.86
CA GLY A 42 -4.17 16.64 -4.29
C GLY A 42 -3.14 15.57 -4.67
N HIS A 43 -3.28 15.07 -5.90
CA HIS A 43 -2.46 13.98 -6.45
C HIS A 43 -0.95 14.27 -6.51
N ARG A 44 -0.55 15.54 -6.66
CA ARG A 44 0.88 15.91 -6.76
C ARG A 44 1.62 15.80 -5.43
N GLN A 45 0.90 15.73 -4.32
CA GLN A 45 1.45 15.63 -2.98
C GLN A 45 1.58 14.20 -2.47
N VAL A 46 1.10 13.19 -3.24
CA VAL A 46 1.02 11.81 -2.81
C VAL A 46 1.56 10.86 -3.86
N ALA A 47 2.54 10.04 -3.48
CA ALA A 47 2.93 8.83 -4.20
C ALA A 47 2.18 7.64 -3.60
N VAL A 48 1.54 6.82 -4.43
CA VAL A 48 0.81 5.62 -3.99
C VAL A 48 1.49 4.38 -4.51
N ILE A 49 1.74 3.44 -3.61
CA ILE A 49 2.27 2.11 -3.90
C ILE A 49 1.25 1.07 -3.45
N ALA A 50 0.74 0.29 -4.39
CA ALA A 50 -0.13 -0.84 -4.12
C ALA A 50 0.69 -2.13 -3.96
N LEU A 51 0.52 -2.84 -2.84
CA LEU A 51 1.17 -4.13 -2.60
C LEU A 51 0.87 -5.14 -3.72
N ASP A 52 -0.34 -5.08 -4.29
CA ASP A 52 -0.78 -5.99 -5.35
C ASP A 52 0.09 -5.91 -6.63
N SER A 53 0.85 -4.84 -6.83
CA SER A 53 1.84 -4.72 -7.92
C SER A 53 3.11 -5.55 -7.65
N TYR A 54 3.33 -5.98 -6.42
CA TYR A 54 4.57 -6.63 -5.98
C TYR A 54 4.43 -8.14 -5.78
N TYR A 55 3.40 -8.77 -6.35
CA TYR A 55 3.42 -10.24 -6.44
C TYR A 55 4.67 -10.72 -7.18
N LEU A 56 5.23 -11.84 -6.77
CA LEU A 56 6.39 -12.45 -7.43
C LEU A 56 6.09 -12.73 -8.91
N ASP A 57 7.09 -12.55 -9.76
CA ASP A 57 7.01 -12.99 -11.15
C ASP A 57 7.00 -14.52 -11.22
N GLN A 58 5.93 -15.07 -11.75
CA GLN A 58 5.72 -16.51 -11.90
C GLN A 58 5.60 -16.93 -13.36
N ALA A 59 6.14 -16.12 -14.31
CA ALA A 59 6.07 -16.40 -15.74
C ALA A 59 6.64 -17.77 -16.12
N HIS A 60 7.57 -18.33 -15.31
CA HIS A 60 8.15 -19.65 -15.49
C HIS A 60 7.18 -20.81 -15.18
N LEU A 61 6.06 -20.57 -14.50
CA LEU A 61 5.05 -21.55 -14.17
C LEU A 61 3.94 -21.61 -15.23
N THR A 62 3.24 -22.74 -15.33
CA THR A 62 2.03 -22.83 -16.17
C THR A 62 0.89 -21.98 -15.61
N LEU A 63 -0.05 -21.56 -16.46
CA LEU A 63 -1.20 -20.77 -16.02
C LEU A 63 -2.03 -21.48 -14.95
N GLU A 64 -2.19 -22.80 -15.06
CA GLU A 64 -2.90 -23.63 -14.09
C GLU A 64 -2.20 -23.61 -12.72
N THR A 65 -0.88 -23.76 -12.70
CA THR A 65 -0.09 -23.71 -11.46
C THR A 65 -0.17 -22.33 -10.83
N ARG A 66 -0.07 -21.25 -11.63
CA ARG A 66 -0.23 -19.87 -11.14
C ARG A 66 -1.60 -19.63 -10.54
N ALA A 67 -2.67 -20.09 -11.19
CA ALA A 67 -4.04 -19.94 -10.69
C ALA A 67 -4.29 -20.67 -9.35
N ALA A 68 -3.47 -21.67 -8.99
CA ALA A 68 -3.56 -22.42 -7.73
C ALA A 68 -2.75 -21.81 -6.58
N VAL A 69 -1.93 -20.79 -6.82
CA VAL A 69 -1.11 -20.11 -5.79
C VAL A 69 -1.99 -19.36 -4.81
N ASP A 70 -1.63 -19.38 -3.52
CA ASP A 70 -2.24 -18.55 -2.50
C ASP A 70 -1.64 -17.13 -2.53
N TYR A 71 -2.30 -16.23 -3.25
CA TYR A 71 -1.90 -14.83 -3.40
C TYR A 71 -2.19 -13.97 -2.15
N ASP A 72 -2.84 -14.50 -1.15
CA ASP A 72 -3.03 -13.84 0.15
C ASP A 72 -1.96 -14.28 1.17
N HIS A 73 -1.04 -15.20 0.80
CA HIS A 73 0.08 -15.61 1.65
C HIS A 73 1.26 -14.63 1.56
N PRO A 74 1.98 -14.35 2.66
CA PRO A 74 3.12 -13.43 2.64
C PRO A 74 4.23 -13.80 1.64
N GLU A 75 4.45 -15.08 1.38
CA GLU A 75 5.46 -15.55 0.43
C GLU A 75 5.11 -15.28 -1.05
N ALA A 76 3.89 -14.80 -1.33
CA ALA A 76 3.50 -14.43 -2.68
C ALA A 76 4.10 -13.09 -3.15
N PHE A 77 4.72 -12.31 -2.23
CA PHE A 77 5.15 -10.94 -2.50
C PHE A 77 6.65 -10.77 -2.52
N ASP A 78 7.11 -9.88 -3.39
CA ASP A 78 8.50 -9.41 -3.48
C ASP A 78 8.73 -8.25 -2.49
N TRP A 79 8.94 -8.63 -1.23
CA TRP A 79 9.13 -7.66 -0.14
C TRP A 79 10.42 -6.84 -0.29
N GLU A 80 11.45 -7.41 -0.90
CA GLU A 80 12.73 -6.74 -1.10
C GLU A 80 12.57 -5.59 -2.10
N LEU A 81 11.95 -5.86 -3.25
CA LEU A 81 11.67 -4.84 -4.25
C LEU A 81 10.74 -3.75 -3.69
N LEU A 82 9.68 -4.14 -2.96
CA LEU A 82 8.77 -3.17 -2.35
C LEU A 82 9.49 -2.24 -1.37
N ARG A 83 10.30 -2.78 -0.46
CA ARG A 83 11.08 -1.98 0.48
C ARG A 83 12.07 -1.05 -0.23
N THR A 84 12.75 -1.55 -1.26
CA THR A 84 13.67 -0.77 -2.08
C THR A 84 12.97 0.42 -2.75
N HIS A 85 11.79 0.20 -3.32
CA HIS A 85 11.01 1.25 -3.96
C HIS A 85 10.49 2.28 -2.95
N VAL A 86 9.96 1.83 -1.80
CA VAL A 86 9.50 2.75 -0.75
C VAL A 86 10.67 3.59 -0.22
N GLN A 87 11.86 3.00 0.01
CA GLN A 87 13.04 3.74 0.42
C GLN A 87 13.47 4.76 -0.65
N ALA A 88 13.50 4.38 -1.92
CA ALA A 88 13.84 5.31 -3.01
C ALA A 88 12.87 6.50 -3.07
N LEU A 89 11.57 6.27 -2.87
CA LEU A 89 10.59 7.36 -2.78
C LEU A 89 10.85 8.26 -1.57
N ILE A 90 11.22 7.70 -0.41
CA ILE A 90 11.63 8.46 0.78
C ILE A 90 12.85 9.33 0.47
N ASP A 91 13.81 8.82 -0.29
CA ASP A 91 15.03 9.51 -0.68
C ASP A 91 14.84 10.51 -1.83
N GLY A 92 13.62 10.63 -2.38
CA GLY A 92 13.29 11.61 -3.41
C GLY A 92 13.38 11.12 -4.84
N TYR A 93 13.62 9.85 -5.05
CA TYR A 93 13.76 9.26 -6.39
C TYR A 93 12.42 8.69 -6.87
N ALA A 94 12.21 8.74 -8.18
CA ALA A 94 11.11 8.02 -8.83
C ALA A 94 11.44 6.53 -8.91
N VAL A 95 10.40 5.68 -8.97
CA VAL A 95 10.53 4.23 -9.07
C VAL A 95 9.65 3.68 -10.19
N ASP A 96 10.07 2.60 -10.81
CA ASP A 96 9.32 1.89 -11.84
C ASP A 96 8.60 0.69 -11.23
N VAL A 97 7.34 0.90 -10.87
CA VAL A 97 6.48 -0.09 -10.22
C VAL A 97 6.03 -1.15 -11.23
N PRO A 98 6.19 -2.46 -10.94
CA PRO A 98 5.72 -3.51 -11.82
C PRO A 98 4.21 -3.44 -12.08
N VAL A 99 3.78 -3.77 -13.29
CA VAL A 99 2.37 -3.94 -13.61
C VAL A 99 2.03 -5.44 -13.57
N TYR A 100 1.14 -5.81 -12.64
CA TYR A 100 0.67 -7.18 -12.48
C TYR A 100 -0.62 -7.41 -13.26
N ASP A 101 -0.67 -8.51 -14.01
CA ASP A 101 -1.86 -8.93 -14.73
C ASP A 101 -2.61 -10.02 -13.96
N PHE A 102 -3.76 -9.67 -13.40
CA PHE A 102 -4.62 -10.59 -12.64
C PHE A 102 -5.29 -11.66 -13.50
N SER A 103 -5.31 -11.51 -14.84
CA SER A 103 -5.88 -12.51 -15.74
C SER A 103 -4.90 -13.64 -16.05
N THR A 104 -3.62 -13.32 -16.08
CA THR A 104 -2.52 -14.28 -16.35
C THR A 104 -1.74 -14.65 -15.09
N PHE A 105 -2.05 -14.04 -13.94
CA PHE A 105 -1.41 -14.27 -12.65
C PHE A 105 0.11 -14.13 -12.68
N THR A 106 0.61 -13.06 -13.33
CA THR A 106 2.05 -12.76 -13.36
C THR A 106 2.31 -11.28 -13.64
N ARG A 107 3.55 -10.84 -13.44
CA ARG A 107 4.01 -9.52 -13.87
C ARG A 107 4.05 -9.44 -15.39
N THR A 108 3.75 -8.27 -15.91
CA THR A 108 3.96 -7.93 -17.32
C THR A 108 5.36 -7.33 -17.51
N GLU A 109 5.78 -7.12 -18.77
CA GLU A 109 6.99 -6.35 -19.08
C GLU A 109 6.82 -4.83 -18.86
N ARG A 110 5.59 -4.38 -18.59
CA ARG A 110 5.28 -2.97 -18.36
C ARG A 110 5.60 -2.58 -16.93
N VAL A 111 6.03 -1.33 -16.78
CA VAL A 111 6.19 -0.66 -15.49
C VAL A 111 5.41 0.66 -15.51
N GLU A 112 5.06 1.13 -14.34
CA GLU A 112 4.47 2.46 -14.13
C GLU A 112 5.43 3.29 -13.28
N THR A 113 5.91 4.41 -13.84
CA THR A 113 6.81 5.30 -13.10
C THR A 113 6.01 6.10 -12.07
N VAL A 114 6.34 5.91 -10.80
CA VAL A 114 5.82 6.67 -9.67
C VAL A 114 6.86 7.68 -9.22
N ALA A 115 6.57 8.96 -9.38
CA ALA A 115 7.43 10.04 -8.90
C ALA A 115 7.37 10.13 -7.37
N SER A 116 8.49 10.51 -6.73
CA SER A 116 8.48 10.80 -5.30
C SER A 116 7.62 12.03 -5.00
N ALA A 117 6.96 12.00 -3.85
CA ALA A 117 6.09 13.05 -3.36
C ALA A 117 6.31 13.26 -1.85
N PRO A 118 5.86 14.38 -1.26
CA PRO A 118 5.95 14.64 0.18
C PRO A 118 5.33 13.54 1.05
N ILE A 119 4.30 12.87 0.53
CA ILE A 119 3.58 11.80 1.21
C ILE A 119 3.66 10.54 0.36
N VAL A 120 4.02 9.41 0.98
CA VAL A 120 4.03 8.09 0.36
C VAL A 120 2.99 7.23 1.05
N ILE A 121 2.00 6.74 0.31
CA ILE A 121 1.00 5.79 0.80
C ILE A 121 1.35 4.40 0.26
N VAL A 122 1.53 3.44 1.16
CA VAL A 122 1.69 2.02 0.80
C VAL A 122 0.42 1.30 1.25
N GLU A 123 -0.37 0.79 0.30
CA GLU A 123 -1.63 0.13 0.60
C GLU A 123 -1.61 -1.35 0.21
N GLY A 124 -2.25 -2.20 1.01
CA GLY A 124 -2.41 -3.61 0.70
C GLY A 124 -2.79 -4.47 1.90
N ILE A 125 -3.16 -5.71 1.63
CA ILE A 125 -3.69 -6.60 2.68
C ILE A 125 -2.64 -6.93 3.76
N LEU A 126 -1.34 -6.97 3.40
CA LEU A 126 -0.24 -7.43 4.24
C LEU A 126 0.83 -6.37 4.50
N VAL A 127 0.60 -5.09 4.17
CA VAL A 127 1.63 -4.05 4.32
C VAL A 127 2.11 -3.86 5.77
N LEU A 128 1.31 -4.27 6.76
CA LEU A 128 1.73 -4.31 8.15
C LEU A 128 2.28 -5.67 8.61
N TRP A 129 2.39 -6.66 7.74
CA TRP A 129 2.95 -7.95 8.09
C TRP A 129 4.48 -7.94 8.08
N ASP A 130 5.10 -7.29 7.08
CA ASP A 130 6.56 -7.23 6.93
C ASP A 130 7.19 -6.21 7.90
N ALA A 131 8.15 -6.68 8.72
CA ALA A 131 8.78 -5.85 9.73
C ALA A 131 9.69 -4.75 9.14
N GLY A 132 10.38 -5.05 8.03
CA GLY A 132 11.24 -4.10 7.34
C GLY A 132 10.44 -2.97 6.70
N LEU A 133 9.30 -3.30 6.10
CA LEU A 133 8.39 -2.30 5.54
C LEU A 133 7.76 -1.43 6.64
N ARG A 134 7.33 -2.03 7.78
CA ARG A 134 6.81 -1.27 8.93
C ARG A 134 7.82 -0.27 9.49
N ALA A 135 9.11 -0.59 9.44
CA ALA A 135 10.17 0.31 9.93
C ALA A 135 10.32 1.58 9.09
N LEU A 136 9.84 1.57 7.85
CA LEU A 136 9.82 2.74 6.96
C LEU A 136 8.59 3.63 7.17
N MET A 137 7.57 3.17 7.90
CA MET A 137 6.29 3.85 8.05
C MET A 137 6.26 4.76 9.28
N ASP A 138 5.83 6.00 9.08
CA ASP A 138 5.57 6.98 10.16
C ASP A 138 4.17 6.81 10.77
N LEU A 139 3.22 6.33 9.98
CA LEU A 139 1.84 6.07 10.41
C LEU A 139 1.33 4.75 9.82
N LYS A 140 0.83 3.89 10.69
CA LYS A 140 0.30 2.57 10.33
C LYS A 140 -1.21 2.55 10.61
N VAL A 141 -1.99 2.42 9.54
CA VAL A 141 -3.46 2.42 9.58
C VAL A 141 -3.97 1.03 9.24
N PHE A 142 -4.88 0.49 10.04
CA PHE A 142 -5.61 -0.72 9.72
C PHE A 142 -7.08 -0.39 9.48
N VAL A 143 -7.56 -0.72 8.27
CA VAL A 143 -8.96 -0.50 7.86
C VAL A 143 -9.75 -1.76 8.18
N ASP A 144 -10.58 -1.67 9.20
CA ASP A 144 -11.37 -2.77 9.72
C ASP A 144 -12.82 -2.73 9.20
N ALA A 145 -13.34 -3.90 8.83
CA ALA A 145 -14.73 -4.08 8.46
C ALA A 145 -15.13 -5.54 8.69
N ASP A 146 -16.40 -5.77 9.00
CA ASP A 146 -16.94 -7.08 9.27
C ASP A 146 -16.73 -8.05 8.10
N ALA A 147 -16.50 -9.31 8.41
CA ALA A 147 -16.09 -10.32 7.42
C ALA A 147 -17.13 -10.54 6.33
N ASP A 148 -18.43 -10.52 6.67
CA ASP A 148 -19.55 -10.61 5.74
C ASP A 148 -19.63 -9.40 4.81
N VAL A 149 -19.46 -8.19 5.32
CA VAL A 149 -19.40 -6.94 4.54
C VAL A 149 -18.23 -6.98 3.56
N ARG A 150 -17.05 -7.40 4.03
CA ARG A 150 -15.85 -7.53 3.18
C ARG A 150 -16.07 -8.57 2.07
N PHE A 151 -16.65 -9.71 2.42
CA PHE A 151 -16.93 -10.77 1.46
C PHE A 151 -17.95 -10.33 0.39
N ILE A 152 -19.05 -9.69 0.78
CA ILE A 152 -20.04 -9.15 -0.16
C ILE A 152 -19.39 -8.16 -1.14
N ARG A 153 -18.59 -7.21 -0.63
CA ARG A 153 -17.87 -6.22 -1.47
C ARG A 153 -16.90 -6.90 -2.44
N ARG A 154 -16.13 -7.88 -1.97
CA ARG A 154 -15.21 -8.66 -2.81
C ARG A 154 -15.98 -9.42 -3.89
N LEU A 155 -17.04 -10.13 -3.52
CA LEU A 155 -17.86 -10.90 -4.47
C LEU A 155 -18.42 -10.01 -5.57
N THR A 156 -19.04 -8.88 -5.19
CA THR A 156 -19.61 -7.92 -6.14
C THR A 156 -18.54 -7.38 -7.10
N ARG A 157 -17.39 -6.93 -6.57
CA ARG A 157 -16.28 -6.42 -7.39
C ARG A 157 -15.71 -7.48 -8.33
N ASP A 158 -15.39 -8.67 -7.81
CA ASP A 158 -14.69 -9.69 -8.59
C ASP A 158 -15.59 -10.26 -9.71
N VAL A 159 -16.92 -10.30 -9.50
CA VAL A 159 -17.89 -10.67 -10.54
C VAL A 159 -18.06 -9.55 -11.56
N ALA A 160 -18.26 -8.29 -11.12
CA ALA A 160 -18.58 -7.18 -12.02
C ALA A 160 -17.36 -6.67 -12.79
N GLU A 161 -16.18 -6.61 -12.16
CA GLU A 161 -15.00 -5.93 -12.71
C GLU A 161 -13.91 -6.88 -13.19
N ARG A 162 -13.82 -8.10 -12.60
CA ARG A 162 -12.77 -9.09 -12.93
C ARG A 162 -13.30 -10.29 -13.73
N GLY A 163 -14.57 -10.29 -14.11
CA GLY A 163 -15.19 -11.33 -14.94
C GLY A 163 -15.23 -12.73 -14.30
N ARG A 164 -15.12 -12.82 -12.96
CA ARG A 164 -15.12 -14.10 -12.24
C ARG A 164 -16.53 -14.61 -12.01
N THR A 165 -16.66 -15.93 -11.93
CA THR A 165 -17.94 -16.53 -11.51
C THR A 165 -18.11 -16.46 -9.98
N THR A 166 -19.35 -16.34 -9.52
CA THR A 166 -19.69 -16.38 -8.09
C THR A 166 -19.09 -17.61 -7.39
N GLU A 167 -19.20 -18.78 -8.00
CA GLU A 167 -18.66 -20.04 -7.48
C GLU A 167 -17.12 -19.97 -7.32
N SER A 168 -16.40 -19.45 -8.33
CA SER A 168 -14.94 -19.28 -8.28
C SER A 168 -14.51 -18.36 -7.13
N VAL A 169 -15.25 -17.24 -6.90
CA VAL A 169 -14.93 -16.32 -5.81
C VAL A 169 -15.19 -16.95 -4.44
N ILE A 170 -16.32 -17.69 -4.29
CA ILE A 170 -16.65 -18.39 -3.04
C ILE A 170 -15.60 -19.45 -2.72
N ASN A 171 -15.25 -20.30 -3.70
CA ASN A 171 -14.28 -21.39 -3.50
C ASN A 171 -12.90 -20.82 -3.11
N GLN A 172 -12.41 -19.77 -3.77
CA GLN A 172 -11.16 -19.13 -3.40
C GLN A 172 -11.25 -18.49 -2.01
N TYR A 173 -12.37 -17.84 -1.70
CA TYR A 173 -12.52 -17.19 -0.38
C TYR A 173 -12.43 -18.21 0.76
N LEU A 174 -13.08 -19.35 0.62
CA LEU A 174 -13.06 -20.39 1.64
C LEU A 174 -11.74 -21.16 1.68
N GLY A 175 -11.13 -21.39 0.51
CA GLY A 175 -9.90 -22.19 0.37
C GLY A 175 -8.63 -21.47 0.80
N THR A 176 -8.46 -20.21 0.42
CA THR A 176 -7.20 -19.45 0.65
C THR A 176 -7.43 -18.12 1.35
N VAL A 177 -8.32 -17.26 0.87
CA VAL A 177 -8.44 -15.86 1.33
C VAL A 177 -8.81 -15.74 2.80
N ARG A 178 -9.81 -16.50 3.26
CA ARG A 178 -10.25 -16.49 4.66
C ARG A 178 -9.18 -17.08 5.60
N PRO A 179 -8.57 -18.24 5.32
CA PRO A 179 -7.45 -18.75 6.08
C PRO A 179 -6.27 -17.78 6.16
N ALA A 180 -5.82 -17.21 5.04
CA ALA A 180 -4.73 -16.24 5.01
C ALA A 180 -5.08 -14.96 5.79
N HIS A 181 -6.33 -14.48 5.69
CA HIS A 181 -6.77 -13.35 6.50
C HIS A 181 -6.61 -13.61 8.00
N LEU A 182 -7.07 -14.78 8.48
CA LEU A 182 -7.00 -15.14 9.91
C LEU A 182 -5.57 -15.36 10.39
N ASN A 183 -4.71 -15.88 9.54
CA ASN A 183 -3.32 -16.23 9.89
C ASN A 183 -2.35 -15.04 9.78
N PHE A 184 -2.56 -14.13 8.84
CA PHE A 184 -1.58 -13.10 8.50
C PHE A 184 -2.13 -11.68 8.57
N VAL A 185 -3.31 -11.43 7.97
CA VAL A 185 -3.86 -10.06 7.87
C VAL A 185 -4.38 -9.58 9.21
N GLU A 186 -5.30 -10.31 9.83
CA GLU A 186 -5.88 -9.94 11.13
C GLU A 186 -4.84 -9.83 12.25
N PRO A 187 -3.87 -10.75 12.40
CA PRO A 187 -2.80 -10.58 13.39
C PRO A 187 -1.93 -9.35 13.18
N SER A 188 -1.79 -8.83 11.94
CA SER A 188 -1.00 -7.63 11.65
C SER A 188 -1.65 -6.34 12.19
N LYS A 189 -2.93 -6.36 12.49
CA LYS A 189 -3.71 -5.26 13.09
C LYS A 189 -3.08 -4.74 14.39
N ARG A 190 -2.41 -5.59 15.17
CA ARG A 190 -1.69 -5.19 16.41
C ARG A 190 -0.54 -4.21 16.18
N TYR A 191 -0.05 -4.08 14.95
CA TYR A 191 1.02 -3.13 14.60
C TYR A 191 0.49 -1.78 14.13
N ALA A 192 -0.84 -1.62 14.01
CA ALA A 192 -1.45 -0.37 13.60
C ALA A 192 -1.39 0.67 14.72
N ASP A 193 -1.08 1.91 14.36
CA ASP A 193 -1.18 3.07 15.24
C ASP A 193 -2.64 3.57 15.30
N VAL A 194 -3.40 3.35 14.21
CA VAL A 194 -4.82 3.74 14.07
C VAL A 194 -5.63 2.61 13.43
N ILE A 195 -6.77 2.28 14.03
CA ILE A 195 -7.75 1.35 13.46
C ILE A 195 -8.97 2.15 13.02
N ILE A 196 -9.36 2.02 11.75
CA ILE A 196 -10.55 2.67 11.18
C ILE A 196 -11.66 1.60 11.07
N PRO A 197 -12.64 1.59 12.01
CA PRO A 197 -13.76 0.66 11.96
C PRO A 197 -14.73 1.03 10.83
N HIS A 198 -15.52 0.07 10.38
CA HIS A 198 -16.51 0.19 9.30
C HIS A 198 -15.93 0.51 7.91
N GLY A 199 -14.61 0.40 7.77
CA GLY A 199 -13.90 0.59 6.52
C GLY A 199 -13.94 2.03 5.99
N GLY A 200 -13.83 2.18 4.67
CA GLY A 200 -13.79 3.48 3.99
C GLY A 200 -15.10 4.29 4.06
N LYS A 201 -16.11 3.86 4.83
CA LYS A 201 -17.35 4.61 5.08
C LYS A 201 -17.34 5.38 6.41
N ASN A 202 -16.29 5.23 7.22
CA ASN A 202 -16.16 5.96 8.49
C ASN A 202 -15.69 7.40 8.24
N GLU A 203 -16.61 8.26 7.85
CA GLU A 203 -16.31 9.67 7.50
C GLU A 203 -15.57 10.43 8.62
N PRO A 204 -15.96 10.34 9.93
CA PRO A 204 -15.22 11.02 10.99
C PRO A 204 -13.75 10.58 11.09
N ALA A 205 -13.47 9.27 11.01
CA ALA A 205 -12.10 8.78 11.07
C ALA A 205 -11.28 9.18 9.83
N LEU A 206 -11.90 9.20 8.65
CA LEU A 206 -11.28 9.67 7.42
C LEU A 206 -10.95 11.15 7.47
N GLN A 207 -11.83 11.97 8.03
CA GLN A 207 -11.59 13.41 8.23
C GLN A 207 -10.41 13.65 9.19
N MET A 208 -10.32 12.90 10.29
CA MET A 208 -9.18 12.99 11.21
C MET A 208 -7.85 12.62 10.53
N LEU A 209 -7.83 11.53 9.78
CA LEU A 209 -6.64 11.12 9.03
C LEU A 209 -6.26 12.18 8.00
N ALA A 210 -7.21 12.65 7.20
CA ALA A 210 -6.98 13.66 6.18
C ALA A 210 -6.46 14.98 6.78
N ALA A 211 -7.00 15.44 7.89
CA ALA A 211 -6.54 16.66 8.58
C ALA A 211 -5.08 16.51 9.07
N ARG A 212 -4.68 15.34 9.57
CA ARG A 212 -3.27 15.07 9.96
C ARG A 212 -2.34 15.15 8.77
N VAL A 213 -2.75 14.59 7.63
CA VAL A 213 -1.96 14.58 6.39
C VAL A 213 -1.90 15.97 5.76
N GLU A 214 -3.00 16.73 5.78
CA GLU A 214 -3.05 18.15 5.36
C GLU A 214 -2.08 19.01 6.18
N GLY A 215 -2.06 18.85 7.50
CA GLY A 215 -1.11 19.56 8.37
C GLY A 215 0.34 19.31 7.95
N PHE A 216 0.71 18.05 7.67
CA PHE A 216 2.03 17.71 7.18
C PHE A 216 2.33 18.35 5.80
N SER A 217 1.38 18.29 4.86
CA SER A 217 1.52 18.88 3.52
C SER A 217 1.77 20.40 3.59
N ASN A 218 1.01 21.11 4.43
CA ASN A 218 1.17 22.54 4.63
C ASN A 218 2.54 22.90 5.23
N ASP A 219 3.02 22.13 6.23
CA ASP A 219 4.33 22.32 6.83
C ASP A 219 5.46 22.06 5.80
N TRP A 220 5.24 21.07 4.92
CA TRP A 220 6.15 20.76 3.82
C TRP A 220 6.28 21.94 2.85
N ASP A 221 5.19 22.52 2.42
CA ASP A 221 5.22 23.64 1.47
C ASP A 221 5.85 24.91 2.06
N GLN A 222 5.58 25.19 3.34
CA GLN A 222 6.15 26.36 4.05
C GLN A 222 7.66 26.25 4.30
N SER A 223 8.19 25.04 4.45
CA SER A 223 9.64 24.83 4.69
C SER A 223 10.47 24.84 3.40
N GLY A 224 9.91 25.10 2.24
CA GLY A 224 10.53 25.08 0.91
C GLY A 224 10.76 26.44 0.27
N GLY A 225 10.50 27.54 1.04
CA GLY A 225 10.78 28.92 0.62
C GLY A 225 12.22 29.36 0.91
#